data_a9e0b00e85985adfcf94fab6c6a7de39
#
_entry.id   a9e0b00e85985adfcf94fab6c6a7de39
#
_cell.length_a   1.000
_cell.length_b   1.000
_cell.length_c   1.000
_cell.angle_alpha   90.00
_cell.angle_beta   90.00
_cell.angle_gamma   90.00
#
_symmetry.space_group_name_H-M   'P 1'
#
loop_
_entity.id
_entity.type
_entity.pdbx_description
1 polymer ?
#
loop_
_entity_poly.entity_id
_entity_poly.type
_entity_poly.pdbx_seq_one_letter_code
_entity_poly.pdbx_strand_id
1 'polypeptide(L)'
;MQSLDRRISSSRRALEERRGTRPLPELEEAVRRMDAIRPFTEGIVGEEISFVLRIADADAALLADAQEAGVAGLAAATESVPPGLEATRLPVLHKGVLIDPYQLYESRLGGADGVVLIAAAFDDDEDGFVRMQAVAGELGLDVVVEVAEEEEIELALELLDPDSFLVENRLGDRGFDLERTFSLLEEVPAGKVVLSEGGIRTRDQVLALERAGVDAAILGDWVHELGLHPTFEILRGDSRE
;
A
#
# COMPACT_ATOMS: atom_id res chain seq x y z
N MET A 1 3.42 16.86 -9.59
CA MET A 1 2.53 16.08 -8.68
C MET A 1 1.83 17.03 -7.71
N GLN A 2 0.60 16.77 -7.30
CA GLN A 2 -0.09 17.59 -6.28
C GLN A 2 0.53 17.32 -4.90
N SER A 3 0.66 18.37 -4.06
CA SER A 3 1.07 18.21 -2.66
C SER A 3 0.07 17.35 -1.89
N LEU A 4 0.49 16.74 -0.76
CA LEU A 4 -0.38 15.93 0.10
C LEU A 4 -1.64 16.72 0.51
N ASP A 5 -1.50 17.99 0.91
CA ASP A 5 -2.63 18.86 1.29
C ASP A 5 -3.68 19.01 0.18
N ARG A 6 -3.25 19.12 -1.07
CA ARG A 6 -4.17 19.19 -2.21
C ARG A 6 -4.88 17.85 -2.43
N ARG A 7 -4.18 16.75 -2.25
CA ARG A 7 -4.76 15.40 -2.33
C ARG A 7 -5.78 15.18 -1.22
N ILE A 8 -5.46 15.58 0.02
CA ILE A 8 -6.38 15.55 1.17
C ILE A 8 -7.63 16.40 0.88
N SER A 9 -7.45 17.64 0.41
CA SER A 9 -8.55 18.52 0.08
C SER A 9 -9.45 17.97 -1.04
N SER A 10 -8.85 17.32 -2.04
CA SER A 10 -9.57 16.62 -3.13
C SER A 10 -10.36 15.43 -2.59
N SER A 11 -9.71 14.59 -1.76
CA SER A 11 -10.33 13.43 -1.14
C SER A 11 -11.54 13.81 -0.26
N ARG A 12 -11.43 14.88 0.56
CA ARG A 12 -12.53 15.38 1.37
C ARG A 12 -13.73 15.78 0.52
N ARG A 13 -13.51 16.49 -0.58
CA ARG A 13 -14.59 16.91 -1.47
C ARG A 13 -15.29 15.73 -2.13
N ALA A 14 -14.51 14.78 -2.67
CA ALA A 14 -15.04 13.58 -3.29
C ALA A 14 -15.80 12.71 -2.28
N LEU A 15 -15.33 12.66 -1.04
CA LEU A 15 -15.98 11.94 0.05
C LEU A 15 -17.39 12.48 0.36
N GLU A 16 -17.56 13.81 0.44
CA GLU A 16 -18.88 14.43 0.67
C GLU A 16 -19.90 14.07 -0.43
N GLU A 17 -19.46 14.06 -1.69
CA GLU A 17 -20.30 13.66 -2.82
C GLU A 17 -20.72 12.18 -2.71
N ARG A 18 -19.78 11.29 -2.37
CA ARG A 18 -20.04 9.85 -2.22
C ARG A 18 -20.97 9.54 -1.04
N ARG A 19 -20.79 10.22 0.10
CA ARG A 19 -21.70 10.12 1.26
C ARG A 19 -23.12 10.51 0.94
N GLY A 20 -23.29 11.55 0.11
CA GLY A 20 -24.61 11.99 -0.35
C GLY A 20 -25.30 10.95 -1.25
N THR A 21 -24.52 10.12 -1.95
CA THR A 21 -25.04 9.11 -2.87
C THR A 21 -25.30 7.76 -2.19
N ARG A 22 -24.40 7.36 -1.28
CA ARG A 22 -24.48 6.07 -0.58
C ARG A 22 -24.23 6.26 0.90
N PRO A 23 -25.25 6.18 1.77
CA PRO A 23 -25.10 6.37 3.21
C PRO A 23 -24.28 5.26 3.87
N LEU A 24 -23.51 5.60 4.93
CA LEU A 24 -22.65 4.65 5.65
C LEU A 24 -23.38 3.35 6.07
N PRO A 25 -24.63 3.36 6.59
CA PRO A 25 -25.31 2.12 6.96
C PRO A 25 -25.48 1.11 5.81
N GLU A 26 -25.57 1.57 4.56
CA GLU A 26 -25.62 0.70 3.39
C GLU A 26 -24.29 0.02 3.11
N LEU A 27 -23.16 0.74 3.34
CA LEU A 27 -21.82 0.18 3.23
C LEU A 27 -21.59 -0.86 4.32
N GLU A 28 -21.95 -0.55 5.57
CA GLU A 28 -21.84 -1.46 6.71
C GLU A 28 -22.59 -2.77 6.46
N GLU A 29 -23.82 -2.68 5.99
CA GLU A 29 -24.64 -3.86 5.68
C GLU A 29 -24.05 -4.68 4.51
N ALA A 30 -23.48 -4.01 3.50
CA ALA A 30 -22.85 -4.67 2.38
C ALA A 30 -21.56 -5.40 2.81
N VAL A 31 -20.72 -4.77 3.64
CA VAL A 31 -19.47 -5.37 4.14
C VAL A 31 -19.74 -6.60 4.99
N ARG A 32 -20.80 -6.61 5.83
CA ARG A 32 -21.17 -7.79 6.64
C ARG A 32 -21.46 -9.05 5.83
N ARG A 33 -21.71 -8.92 4.54
CA ARG A 33 -21.99 -10.03 3.63
C ARG A 33 -20.79 -10.50 2.82
N MET A 34 -19.65 -9.83 2.99
CA MET A 34 -18.43 -10.19 2.28
C MET A 34 -17.73 -11.38 2.94
N ASP A 35 -17.01 -12.13 2.12
CA ASP A 35 -16.11 -13.19 2.58
C ASP A 35 -14.94 -12.60 3.41
N ALA A 36 -14.20 -13.46 4.09
CA ALA A 36 -12.98 -13.07 4.78
C ALA A 36 -11.95 -12.44 3.81
N ILE A 37 -11.11 -11.57 4.33
CA ILE A 37 -10.01 -10.97 3.57
C ILE A 37 -8.92 -12.01 3.28
N ARG A 38 -8.10 -11.73 2.27
CA ARG A 38 -6.82 -12.39 2.05
C ARG A 38 -5.76 -11.70 2.92
N PRO A 39 -4.95 -12.40 3.72
CA PRO A 39 -3.96 -11.75 4.57
C PRO A 39 -2.86 -11.11 3.69
N PHE A 40 -2.83 -9.77 3.62
CA PHE A 40 -1.87 -9.06 2.80
C PHE A 40 -0.47 -9.11 3.44
N THR A 41 -0.37 -8.75 4.71
CA THR A 41 0.90 -8.65 5.43
C THR A 41 1.59 -10.00 5.54
N GLU A 42 0.86 -11.06 5.91
CA GLU A 42 1.41 -12.43 5.97
C GLU A 42 1.82 -12.93 4.57
N GLY A 43 1.09 -12.51 3.53
CA GLY A 43 1.32 -12.95 2.14
C GLY A 43 2.59 -12.38 1.51
N ILE A 44 3.13 -11.28 2.05
CA ILE A 44 4.33 -10.63 1.53
C ILE A 44 5.61 -10.97 2.31
N VAL A 45 5.51 -11.58 3.49
CA VAL A 45 6.66 -11.99 4.30
C VAL A 45 7.18 -13.34 3.82
N GLY A 46 8.48 -13.42 3.52
CA GLY A 46 9.14 -14.62 3.01
C GLY A 46 10.61 -14.69 3.36
N GLU A 47 11.32 -15.68 2.81
CA GLU A 47 12.79 -15.79 2.95
C GLU A 47 13.52 -14.77 2.05
N GLU A 48 12.90 -14.39 0.92
CA GLU A 48 13.40 -13.41 -0.04
C GLU A 48 12.44 -12.21 -0.07
N ILE A 49 12.94 -11.06 -0.53
CA ILE A 49 12.11 -9.87 -0.70
C ILE A 49 10.98 -10.11 -1.70
N SER A 50 9.77 -9.79 -1.29
CA SER A 50 8.57 -9.96 -2.12
C SER A 50 8.34 -8.76 -3.03
N PHE A 51 7.68 -9.00 -4.18
CA PHE A 51 7.27 -7.92 -5.08
C PHE A 51 5.78 -7.70 -5.03
N VAL A 52 5.39 -6.46 -4.78
CA VAL A 52 4.01 -5.97 -4.85
C VAL A 52 3.89 -5.08 -6.08
N LEU A 53 2.91 -5.33 -6.93
CA LEU A 53 2.71 -4.55 -8.15
C LEU A 53 1.77 -3.38 -7.89
N ARG A 54 2.24 -2.16 -8.16
CA ARG A 54 1.39 -0.98 -8.16
C ARG A 54 0.51 -0.97 -9.41
N ILE A 55 -0.80 -0.75 -9.21
CA ILE A 55 -1.79 -0.69 -10.28
C ILE A 55 -2.67 0.54 -10.17
N ALA A 56 -3.16 1.02 -11.32
CA ALA A 56 -4.15 2.09 -11.41
C ALA A 56 -5.52 1.59 -11.89
N ASP A 57 -5.55 0.41 -12.50
CA ASP A 57 -6.78 -0.26 -12.95
C ASP A 57 -6.66 -1.78 -12.75
N ALA A 58 -7.77 -2.49 -12.95
CA ALA A 58 -7.88 -3.94 -12.78
C ALA A 58 -8.08 -4.64 -14.13
N ASP A 59 -7.17 -4.42 -15.08
CA ASP A 59 -7.19 -5.15 -16.35
C ASP A 59 -6.98 -6.65 -16.12
N ALA A 60 -7.87 -7.49 -16.67
CA ALA A 60 -7.87 -8.93 -16.42
C ALA A 60 -6.59 -9.62 -16.95
N ALA A 61 -5.99 -9.12 -18.04
CA ALA A 61 -4.75 -9.66 -18.57
C ALA A 61 -3.60 -9.32 -17.63
N LEU A 62 -3.52 -8.07 -17.15
CA LEU A 62 -2.53 -7.64 -16.17
C LEU A 62 -2.60 -8.47 -14.88
N LEU A 63 -3.81 -8.73 -14.36
CA LEU A 63 -4.00 -9.52 -13.14
C LEU A 63 -3.55 -10.98 -13.33
N ALA A 64 -3.82 -11.56 -14.50
CA ALA A 64 -3.36 -12.91 -14.84
C ALA A 64 -1.85 -12.97 -14.96
N ASP A 65 -1.24 -12.02 -15.67
CA ASP A 65 0.21 -11.91 -15.82
C ASP A 65 0.91 -11.70 -14.47
N ALA A 66 0.35 -10.86 -13.60
CA ALA A 66 0.88 -10.62 -12.25
C ALA A 66 0.90 -11.90 -11.40
N GLN A 67 -0.18 -12.68 -11.47
CA GLN A 67 -0.27 -13.95 -10.78
C GLN A 67 0.72 -14.98 -11.33
N GLU A 68 0.89 -15.07 -12.66
CA GLU A 68 1.82 -15.97 -13.32
C GLU A 68 3.29 -15.57 -13.03
N ALA A 69 3.60 -14.29 -13.00
CA ALA A 69 4.92 -13.76 -12.65
C ALA A 69 5.29 -13.95 -11.17
N GLY A 70 4.36 -14.41 -10.33
CA GLY A 70 4.59 -14.61 -8.91
C GLY A 70 4.71 -13.32 -8.09
N VAL A 71 3.87 -12.35 -8.42
CA VAL A 71 3.63 -11.15 -7.60
C VAL A 71 2.98 -11.57 -6.28
N ALA A 72 3.48 -11.06 -5.17
CA ALA A 72 2.95 -11.41 -3.84
C ALA A 72 1.66 -10.65 -3.49
N GLY A 73 1.44 -9.48 -4.11
CA GLY A 73 0.24 -8.67 -3.89
C GLY A 73 0.13 -7.51 -4.87
N LEU A 74 -0.99 -6.80 -4.81
CA LEU A 74 -1.27 -5.62 -5.63
C LEU A 74 -1.40 -4.39 -4.73
N ALA A 75 -0.88 -3.25 -5.17
CA ALA A 75 -1.09 -1.95 -4.53
C ALA A 75 -1.93 -1.06 -5.44
N ALA A 76 -3.22 -0.92 -5.14
CA ALA A 76 -4.14 -0.05 -5.86
C ALA A 76 -3.93 1.41 -5.44
N ALA A 77 -3.13 2.15 -6.22
CA ALA A 77 -2.72 3.52 -5.93
C ALA A 77 -3.70 4.56 -6.52
N THR A 78 -4.96 4.49 -6.11
CA THR A 78 -6.09 5.26 -6.65
C THR A 78 -6.93 5.86 -5.52
N GLU A 79 -7.85 6.78 -5.83
CA GLU A 79 -8.76 7.34 -4.80
C GLU A 79 -9.80 6.32 -4.31
N SER A 80 -10.15 5.36 -5.14
CA SER A 80 -11.04 4.24 -4.81
C SER A 80 -10.50 2.98 -5.47
N VAL A 81 -10.71 1.84 -4.84
CA VAL A 81 -10.27 0.54 -5.38
C VAL A 81 -10.91 0.31 -6.76
N PRO A 82 -10.13 0.02 -7.80
CA PRO A 82 -10.67 -0.29 -9.12
C PRO A 82 -11.60 -1.49 -9.08
N PRO A 83 -12.76 -1.46 -9.79
CA PRO A 83 -13.66 -2.60 -9.84
C PRO A 83 -12.97 -3.81 -10.53
N GLY A 84 -13.27 -5.01 -10.05
CA GLY A 84 -12.70 -6.26 -10.57
C GLY A 84 -11.61 -6.87 -9.71
N LEU A 85 -11.08 -6.13 -8.73
CA LEU A 85 -10.05 -6.64 -7.81
C LEU A 85 -10.61 -7.66 -6.81
N GLU A 86 -11.91 -7.70 -6.58
CA GLU A 86 -12.57 -8.74 -5.80
C GLU A 86 -12.43 -10.14 -6.42
N ALA A 87 -12.19 -10.22 -7.73
CA ALA A 87 -12.04 -11.49 -8.46
C ALA A 87 -10.61 -12.04 -8.49
N THR A 88 -9.59 -11.24 -8.14
CA THR A 88 -8.20 -11.73 -8.09
C THR A 88 -7.95 -12.59 -6.87
N ARG A 89 -6.96 -13.50 -6.98
CA ARG A 89 -6.44 -14.29 -5.85
C ARG A 89 -5.32 -13.56 -5.10
N LEU A 90 -4.72 -12.56 -5.72
CA LEU A 90 -3.66 -11.76 -5.10
C LEU A 90 -4.28 -10.85 -4.03
N PRO A 91 -3.66 -10.72 -2.84
CA PRO A 91 -4.11 -9.76 -1.86
C PRO A 91 -3.92 -8.33 -2.37
N VAL A 92 -4.85 -7.45 -2.01
CA VAL A 92 -4.93 -6.07 -2.50
C VAL A 92 -4.74 -5.08 -1.36
N LEU A 93 -3.72 -4.24 -1.46
CA LEU A 93 -3.47 -3.09 -0.62
C LEU A 93 -4.05 -1.83 -1.28
N HIS A 94 -5.02 -1.17 -0.68
CA HIS A 94 -5.50 0.12 -1.17
C HIS A 94 -4.61 1.27 -0.69
N LYS A 95 -3.91 1.90 -1.62
CA LYS A 95 -2.99 3.03 -1.39
C LYS A 95 -3.60 4.34 -1.91
N GLY A 96 -4.70 4.78 -1.30
CA GLY A 96 -5.35 6.06 -1.55
C GLY A 96 -4.99 7.13 -0.51
N VAL A 97 -5.64 8.30 -0.58
CA VAL A 97 -5.63 9.27 0.51
C VAL A 97 -6.84 8.99 1.39
N LEU A 98 -6.64 8.10 2.36
CA LEU A 98 -7.66 7.63 3.28
C LEU A 98 -7.59 8.44 4.57
N ILE A 99 -8.62 9.26 4.83
CA ILE A 99 -8.68 10.23 5.93
C ILE A 99 -9.99 10.13 6.74
N ASP A 100 -10.85 9.19 6.38
CA ASP A 100 -12.15 9.03 7.00
C ASP A 100 -12.59 7.56 6.97
N PRO A 101 -13.15 7.02 8.06
CA PRO A 101 -13.60 5.63 8.14
C PRO A 101 -14.54 5.18 7.03
N TYR A 102 -15.35 6.07 6.48
CA TYR A 102 -16.21 5.76 5.34
C TYR A 102 -15.42 5.18 4.16
N GLN A 103 -14.21 5.70 3.91
CA GLN A 103 -13.35 5.22 2.83
C GLN A 103 -12.82 3.80 3.07
N LEU A 104 -12.68 3.39 4.34
CA LEU A 104 -12.29 2.02 4.68
C LEU A 104 -13.37 1.00 4.29
N TYR A 105 -14.65 1.35 4.51
CA TYR A 105 -15.77 0.55 4.02
C TYR A 105 -15.80 0.49 2.49
N GLU A 106 -15.55 1.61 1.81
CA GLU A 106 -15.44 1.63 0.34
C GLU A 106 -14.28 0.75 -0.14
N SER A 107 -13.11 0.83 0.52
CA SER A 107 -11.94 -0.01 0.22
C SER A 107 -12.26 -1.48 0.36
N ARG A 108 -12.87 -1.86 1.48
CA ARG A 108 -13.28 -3.24 1.74
C ARG A 108 -14.25 -3.77 0.69
N LEU A 109 -15.27 -2.98 0.33
CA LEU A 109 -16.25 -3.33 -0.71
C LEU A 109 -15.64 -3.41 -2.11
N GLY A 110 -14.59 -2.66 -2.38
CA GLY A 110 -13.81 -2.74 -3.62
C GLY A 110 -12.89 -3.95 -3.70
N GLY A 111 -12.81 -4.77 -2.65
CA GLY A 111 -11.96 -5.97 -2.61
C GLY A 111 -10.56 -5.74 -2.05
N ALA A 112 -10.33 -4.62 -1.34
CA ALA A 112 -9.09 -4.45 -0.59
C ALA A 112 -9.03 -5.41 0.61
N ASP A 113 -7.84 -5.92 0.86
CA ASP A 113 -7.48 -6.76 2.00
C ASP A 113 -6.67 -6.00 3.04
N GLY A 114 -6.00 -4.94 2.59
CA GLY A 114 -5.30 -3.99 3.44
C GLY A 114 -5.43 -2.56 2.93
N VAL A 115 -5.06 -1.60 3.78
CA VAL A 115 -5.09 -0.17 3.49
C VAL A 115 -3.79 0.50 3.91
N VAL A 116 -3.41 1.53 3.18
CA VAL A 116 -2.29 2.40 3.55
C VAL A 116 -2.85 3.62 4.27
N LEU A 117 -2.36 3.89 5.46
CA LEU A 117 -2.58 5.13 6.18
C LEU A 117 -1.31 5.98 6.09
N ILE A 118 -1.41 7.14 5.46
CA ILE A 118 -0.28 8.08 5.29
C ILE A 118 -0.13 8.85 6.61
N ALA A 119 0.93 8.64 7.39
CA ALA A 119 1.13 9.26 8.69
C ALA A 119 1.03 10.79 8.62
N ALA A 120 1.73 11.43 7.69
CA ALA A 120 1.66 12.88 7.45
C ALA A 120 0.25 13.44 7.15
N ALA A 121 -0.72 12.59 6.84
CA ALA A 121 -2.10 13.05 6.65
C ALA A 121 -2.84 13.30 7.97
N PHE A 122 -2.24 12.91 9.10
CA PHE A 122 -2.82 12.96 10.44
C PHE A 122 -2.01 13.80 11.42
N ASP A 123 -1.01 14.57 10.98
CA ASP A 123 -0.17 15.44 11.83
C ASP A 123 -1.00 16.37 12.73
N ASP A 124 -2.16 16.81 12.27
CA ASP A 124 -3.11 17.67 13.00
C ASP A 124 -4.37 16.90 13.49
N ASP A 125 -4.46 15.59 13.35
CA ASP A 125 -5.65 14.77 13.68
C ASP A 125 -5.27 13.39 14.24
N GLU A 126 -4.57 13.34 15.37
CA GLU A 126 -4.15 12.12 16.05
C GLU A 126 -5.34 11.20 16.39
N ASP A 127 -6.44 11.77 16.89
CA ASP A 127 -7.68 11.03 17.17
C ASP A 127 -8.26 10.39 15.89
N GLY A 128 -8.13 11.07 14.76
CA GLY A 128 -8.49 10.56 13.44
C GLY A 128 -7.63 9.37 13.05
N PHE A 129 -6.31 9.44 13.29
CA PHE A 129 -5.38 8.35 12.97
C PHE A 129 -5.71 7.08 13.76
N VAL A 130 -5.88 7.20 15.08
CA VAL A 130 -6.28 6.09 15.96
C VAL A 130 -7.63 5.49 15.52
N ARG A 131 -8.59 6.35 15.19
CA ARG A 131 -9.92 5.90 14.72
C ARG A 131 -9.84 5.13 13.40
N MET A 132 -8.98 5.56 12.47
CA MET A 132 -8.78 4.85 11.20
C MET A 132 -8.27 3.44 11.42
N GLN A 133 -7.23 3.26 12.25
CA GLN A 133 -6.72 1.93 12.58
C GLN A 133 -7.78 1.06 13.26
N ALA A 134 -8.51 1.60 14.23
CA ALA A 134 -9.54 0.85 14.93
C ALA A 134 -10.63 0.31 13.98
N VAL A 135 -11.14 1.17 13.08
CA VAL A 135 -12.15 0.76 12.09
C VAL A 135 -11.57 -0.20 11.06
N ALA A 136 -10.33 -0.02 10.61
CA ALA A 136 -9.67 -0.99 9.73
C ALA A 136 -9.61 -2.37 10.37
N GLY A 137 -9.23 -2.46 11.65
CA GLY A 137 -9.23 -3.69 12.44
C GLY A 137 -10.62 -4.33 12.56
N GLU A 138 -11.69 -3.54 12.81
CA GLU A 138 -13.07 -4.03 12.82
C GLU A 138 -13.52 -4.62 11.47
N LEU A 139 -12.99 -4.07 10.37
CA LEU A 139 -13.24 -4.56 9.02
C LEU A 139 -12.35 -5.74 8.60
N GLY A 140 -11.39 -6.10 9.46
CA GLY A 140 -10.38 -7.13 9.22
C GLY A 140 -9.30 -6.69 8.22
N LEU A 141 -9.21 -5.41 7.86
CA LEU A 141 -8.21 -4.90 6.93
C LEU A 141 -6.83 -4.82 7.59
N ASP A 142 -5.80 -5.30 6.89
CA ASP A 142 -4.42 -5.04 7.30
C ASP A 142 -4.12 -3.55 7.18
N VAL A 143 -3.39 -2.99 8.15
CA VAL A 143 -2.97 -1.59 8.14
C VAL A 143 -1.47 -1.51 7.88
N VAL A 144 -1.10 -0.81 6.81
CA VAL A 144 0.28 -0.44 6.51
C VAL A 144 0.42 1.06 6.68
N VAL A 145 1.33 1.53 7.55
CA VAL A 145 1.54 2.97 7.75
C VAL A 145 2.62 3.46 6.80
N GLU A 146 2.26 4.41 5.92
CA GLU A 146 3.19 5.06 5.02
C GLU A 146 3.91 6.20 5.74
N VAL A 147 5.24 6.18 5.66
CA VAL A 147 6.15 7.15 6.28
C VAL A 147 7.21 7.63 5.30
N ALA A 148 7.65 8.88 5.47
CA ALA A 148 8.71 9.49 4.68
C ALA A 148 9.75 10.21 5.56
N GLU A 149 9.48 10.41 6.83
CA GLU A 149 10.34 11.10 7.79
C GLU A 149 10.32 10.34 9.14
N GLU A 150 11.34 10.58 9.99
CA GLU A 150 11.51 9.89 11.28
C GLU A 150 10.37 10.19 12.25
N GLU A 151 9.94 11.45 12.30
CA GLU A 151 8.84 11.90 13.17
C GLU A 151 7.52 11.19 12.87
N GLU A 152 7.32 10.77 11.63
CA GLU A 152 6.13 10.00 11.21
C GLU A 152 6.17 8.55 11.75
N ILE A 153 7.37 7.96 11.88
CA ILE A 153 7.55 6.66 12.53
C ILE A 153 7.27 6.77 14.02
N GLU A 154 7.86 7.79 14.69
CA GLU A 154 7.62 8.04 16.11
C GLU A 154 6.13 8.22 16.41
N LEU A 155 5.44 9.07 15.63
CA LEU A 155 3.99 9.29 15.76
C LEU A 155 3.20 7.97 15.60
N ALA A 156 3.52 7.19 14.57
CA ALA A 156 2.83 5.93 14.32
C ALA A 156 3.07 4.90 15.44
N LEU A 157 4.28 4.81 15.97
CA LEU A 157 4.61 3.90 17.07
C LEU A 157 3.93 4.31 18.37
N GLU A 158 3.86 5.61 18.66
CA GLU A 158 3.22 6.13 19.86
C GLU A 158 1.69 5.91 19.85
N LEU A 159 1.05 6.18 18.71
CA LEU A 159 -0.42 6.18 18.62
C LEU A 159 -1.01 4.83 18.21
N LEU A 160 -0.36 4.09 17.31
CA LEU A 160 -0.93 2.92 16.65
C LEU A 160 -0.17 1.63 16.95
N ASP A 161 1.16 1.70 17.13
CA ASP A 161 2.07 0.55 17.16
C ASP A 161 1.78 -0.45 16.01
N PRO A 162 1.82 -0.02 14.73
CA PRO A 162 1.40 -0.82 13.59
C PRO A 162 2.33 -2.00 13.35
N ASP A 163 1.82 -3.09 12.78
CA ASP A 163 2.63 -4.27 12.41
C ASP A 163 3.46 -4.04 11.14
N SER A 164 3.08 -3.06 10.31
CA SER A 164 3.69 -2.86 9.00
C SER A 164 3.91 -1.39 8.67
N PHE A 165 5.09 -1.10 8.09
CA PHE A 165 5.48 0.21 7.58
C PHE A 165 5.74 0.18 6.09
N LEU A 166 5.40 1.25 5.40
CA LEU A 166 5.77 1.50 4.00
C LEU A 166 6.61 2.77 3.91
N VAL A 167 7.86 2.65 3.53
CA VAL A 167 8.72 3.80 3.28
C VAL A 167 8.50 4.31 1.86
N GLU A 168 8.02 5.57 1.74
CA GLU A 168 7.85 6.25 0.45
C GLU A 168 9.10 7.05 0.09
N ASN A 169 9.84 6.60 -0.92
CA ASN A 169 11.11 7.19 -1.35
C ASN A 169 10.97 8.39 -2.29
N ARG A 170 9.75 8.81 -2.61
CA ARG A 170 9.52 9.90 -3.55
C ARG A 170 9.85 11.27 -2.93
N LEU A 171 10.67 12.04 -3.64
CA LEU A 171 11.04 13.41 -3.29
C LEU A 171 10.21 14.46 -4.08
N GLY A 172 8.90 14.30 -4.14
CA GLY A 172 8.04 15.15 -4.95
C GLY A 172 8.39 15.07 -6.45
N ASP A 173 8.70 16.21 -7.08
CA ASP A 173 9.09 16.26 -8.48
C ASP A 173 10.59 16.03 -8.72
N ARG A 174 11.39 15.86 -7.66
CA ARG A 174 12.85 15.63 -7.73
C ARG A 174 13.23 14.17 -7.98
N GLY A 175 12.25 13.27 -8.05
CA GLY A 175 12.49 11.85 -8.27
C GLY A 175 12.36 11.00 -7.00
N PHE A 176 13.27 10.06 -6.82
CA PHE A 176 13.26 9.10 -5.70
C PHE A 176 14.62 9.09 -5.01
N ASP A 177 14.62 8.85 -3.71
CA ASP A 177 15.80 8.65 -2.89
C ASP A 177 15.68 7.35 -2.08
N LEU A 178 16.33 6.29 -2.54
CA LEU A 178 16.29 4.99 -1.89
C LEU A 178 17.04 4.98 -0.55
N GLU A 179 17.98 5.90 -0.34
CA GLU A 179 18.70 6.05 0.94
C GLU A 179 17.74 6.35 2.09
N ARG A 180 16.58 6.96 1.80
CA ARG A 180 15.53 7.17 2.80
C ARG A 180 15.09 5.85 3.44
N THR A 181 14.88 4.78 2.65
CA THR A 181 14.52 3.47 3.21
C THR A 181 15.58 2.99 4.19
N PHE A 182 16.87 3.09 3.86
CA PHE A 182 17.94 2.62 4.74
C PHE A 182 18.03 3.44 6.02
N SER A 183 17.87 4.75 5.93
CA SER A 183 17.89 5.63 7.11
C SER A 183 16.72 5.38 8.04
N LEU A 184 15.49 5.26 7.49
CA LEU A 184 14.29 5.05 8.31
C LEU A 184 14.16 3.63 8.88
N LEU A 185 14.80 2.63 8.27
CA LEU A 185 14.85 1.28 8.82
C LEU A 185 15.51 1.21 10.20
N GLU A 186 16.43 2.12 10.51
CA GLU A 186 17.10 2.18 11.82
C GLU A 186 16.11 2.56 12.95
N GLU A 187 15.03 3.26 12.61
CA GLU A 187 13.99 3.72 13.54
C GLU A 187 12.82 2.75 13.68
N VAL A 188 12.68 1.78 12.74
CA VAL A 188 11.61 0.77 12.81
C VAL A 188 12.00 -0.36 13.77
N PRO A 189 11.18 -0.66 14.79
CA PRO A 189 11.47 -1.74 15.74
C PRO A 189 11.56 -3.11 15.04
N ALA A 190 12.46 -3.96 15.54
CA ALA A 190 12.60 -5.32 15.04
C ALA A 190 11.30 -6.11 15.14
N GLY A 191 10.97 -6.87 14.11
CA GLY A 191 9.77 -7.69 14.02
C GLY A 191 8.58 -7.01 13.34
N LYS A 192 8.69 -5.74 12.97
CA LYS A 192 7.73 -5.07 12.09
C LYS A 192 8.03 -5.43 10.63
N VAL A 193 6.99 -5.51 9.81
CA VAL A 193 7.11 -5.74 8.36
C VAL A 193 7.38 -4.42 7.65
N VAL A 194 8.40 -4.38 6.79
CA VAL A 194 8.78 -3.15 6.08
C VAL A 194 8.66 -3.32 4.58
N LEU A 195 7.89 -2.43 3.99
CA LEU A 195 7.78 -2.27 2.55
C LEU A 195 8.55 -1.01 2.11
N SER A 196 9.11 -1.04 0.91
CA SER A 196 9.76 0.13 0.28
C SER A 196 9.12 0.43 -1.07
N GLU A 197 8.80 1.69 -1.35
CA GLU A 197 8.26 2.12 -2.64
C GLU A 197 9.04 3.27 -3.24
N GLY A 198 9.31 3.16 -4.53
CA GLY A 198 9.88 4.24 -5.33
C GLY A 198 11.37 4.10 -5.59
N GLY A 199 11.75 4.25 -6.86
CA GLY A 199 13.14 4.25 -7.31
C GLY A 199 13.78 2.87 -7.49
N ILE A 200 13.09 1.78 -7.18
CA ILE A 200 13.60 0.41 -7.26
C ILE A 200 13.51 -0.08 -8.71
N ARG A 201 14.67 -0.26 -9.37
CA ARG A 201 14.75 -0.61 -10.81
C ARG A 201 15.83 -1.63 -11.16
N THR A 202 16.73 -1.94 -10.24
CA THR A 202 17.85 -2.83 -10.48
C THR A 202 17.96 -3.93 -9.45
N ARG A 203 18.58 -5.05 -9.84
CA ARG A 203 18.85 -6.15 -8.92
C ARG A 203 19.71 -5.73 -7.73
N ASP A 204 20.71 -4.88 -7.94
CA ASP A 204 21.58 -4.44 -6.86
C ASP A 204 20.81 -3.68 -5.78
N GLN A 205 19.80 -2.86 -6.19
CA GLN A 205 18.90 -2.19 -5.26
C GLN A 205 18.03 -3.20 -4.49
N VAL A 206 17.47 -4.20 -5.17
CA VAL A 206 16.68 -5.27 -4.54
C VAL A 206 17.51 -6.02 -3.50
N LEU A 207 18.74 -6.44 -3.87
CA LEU A 207 19.66 -7.13 -2.95
C LEU A 207 20.09 -6.24 -1.77
N ALA A 208 20.22 -4.94 -1.97
CA ALA A 208 20.53 -3.99 -0.90
C ALA A 208 19.37 -3.87 0.09
N LEU A 209 18.13 -3.74 -0.40
CA LEU A 209 16.92 -3.71 0.41
C LEU A 209 16.72 -5.01 1.21
N GLU A 210 16.88 -6.16 0.57
CA GLU A 210 16.77 -7.47 1.20
C GLU A 210 17.79 -7.64 2.34
N ARG A 211 19.06 -7.27 2.10
CA ARG A 211 20.12 -7.31 3.15
C ARG A 211 19.84 -6.36 4.30
N ALA A 212 19.17 -5.25 4.04
CA ALA A 212 18.77 -4.30 5.06
C ALA A 212 17.57 -4.76 5.90
N GLY A 213 16.83 -5.80 5.45
CA GLY A 213 15.68 -6.35 6.15
C GLY A 213 14.34 -5.80 5.66
N VAL A 214 14.26 -5.32 4.41
CA VAL A 214 12.98 -4.96 3.77
C VAL A 214 12.30 -6.25 3.30
N ASP A 215 11.02 -6.43 3.67
CA ASP A 215 10.24 -7.62 3.36
C ASP A 215 9.63 -7.57 1.96
N ALA A 216 9.23 -6.37 1.51
CA ALA A 216 8.62 -6.22 0.19
C ALA A 216 8.99 -4.92 -0.52
N ALA A 217 9.06 -4.98 -1.85
CA ALA A 217 9.25 -3.84 -2.74
C ALA A 217 7.98 -3.58 -3.56
N ILE A 218 7.42 -2.36 -3.46
CA ILE A 218 6.31 -1.94 -4.33
C ILE A 218 6.90 -1.41 -5.64
N LEU A 219 6.61 -2.11 -6.72
CA LEU A 219 7.08 -1.78 -8.06
C LEU A 219 6.07 -0.86 -8.78
N GLY A 220 6.57 0.28 -9.26
CA GLY A 220 5.76 1.31 -9.89
C GLY A 220 5.49 1.08 -11.39
N ASP A 221 4.94 2.10 -12.03
CA ASP A 221 4.42 2.05 -13.41
C ASP A 221 5.46 1.68 -14.49
N TRP A 222 6.76 1.88 -14.22
CA TRP A 222 7.84 1.54 -15.14
C TRP A 222 7.88 0.04 -15.51
N VAL A 223 7.31 -0.82 -14.67
CA VAL A 223 7.19 -2.27 -14.92
C VAL A 223 6.33 -2.54 -16.15
N HIS A 224 5.32 -1.70 -16.39
CA HIS A 224 4.43 -1.84 -17.54
C HIS A 224 5.13 -1.52 -18.87
N GLU A 225 6.23 -0.75 -18.86
CA GLU A 225 7.00 -0.42 -20.05
C GLU A 225 7.81 -1.62 -20.55
N LEU A 226 8.33 -2.43 -19.64
CA LEU A 226 9.14 -3.62 -19.97
C LEU A 226 8.31 -4.91 -20.02
N GLY A 227 7.17 -4.94 -19.34
CA GLY A 227 6.41 -6.14 -19.02
C GLY A 227 6.86 -6.79 -17.71
N LEU A 228 5.96 -7.55 -17.08
CA LEU A 228 6.19 -8.15 -15.76
C LEU A 228 7.31 -9.21 -15.79
N HIS A 229 7.24 -10.18 -16.70
CA HIS A 229 8.22 -11.25 -16.77
C HIS A 229 9.66 -10.78 -16.99
N PRO A 230 9.97 -9.92 -17.98
CA PRO A 230 11.32 -9.38 -18.14
C PRO A 230 11.78 -8.55 -16.94
N THR A 231 10.89 -7.82 -16.30
CA THR A 231 11.21 -7.05 -15.10
C THR A 231 11.64 -7.96 -13.96
N PHE A 232 10.90 -9.02 -13.69
CA PHE A 232 11.22 -9.95 -12.61
C PHE A 232 12.48 -10.79 -12.91
N GLU A 233 12.74 -11.16 -14.17
CA GLU A 233 14.01 -11.76 -14.55
C GLU A 233 15.19 -10.85 -14.20
N ILE A 234 15.07 -9.54 -14.48
CA ILE A 234 16.10 -8.55 -14.14
C ILE A 234 16.26 -8.44 -12.63
N LEU A 235 15.16 -8.26 -11.88
CA LEU A 235 15.20 -8.00 -10.46
C LEU A 235 15.62 -9.23 -9.62
N ARG A 236 15.18 -10.43 -10.01
CA ARG A 236 15.55 -11.71 -9.36
C ARG A 236 16.91 -12.23 -9.85
N GLY A 237 17.34 -11.82 -11.04
CA GLY A 237 18.60 -12.28 -11.63
C GLY A 237 18.52 -13.64 -12.30
N ASP A 238 17.32 -14.06 -12.72
CA ASP A 238 17.07 -15.31 -13.42
C ASP A 238 17.37 -15.23 -14.92
N SER A 239 18.08 -14.18 -15.36
CA SER A 239 18.51 -14.07 -16.76
C SER A 239 19.30 -15.33 -17.14
N ARG A 240 18.66 -16.20 -17.89
CA ARG A 240 19.33 -17.35 -18.49
C ARG A 240 20.40 -16.82 -19.44
N GLU A 241 21.68 -17.06 -19.13
CA GLU A 241 22.76 -16.94 -20.08
C GLU A 241 22.52 -17.82 -21.32
#